data_51a0d87d75f1a344a59a32dfe05cedb3
#
_entry.id   51a0d87d75f1a344a59a32dfe05cedb3
#
_cell.length_a   1.000
_cell.length_b   1.000
_cell.length_c   1.000
_cell.angle_alpha   90.00
_cell.angle_beta   90.00
_cell.angle_gamma   90.00
#
_symmetry.space_group_name_H-M   'P 1'
#
loop_
_entity.id
_entity.type
_entity.pdbx_description
1 polymer ?
#
loop_
_entity_poly.entity_id
_entity_poly.type
_entity_poly.pdbx_seq_one_letter_code
_entity_poly.pdbx_strand_id
1 'polypeptide(L)'
;MPGRRARVPGTGPLRQALLALLLLGSAAGVRASEPACAPWPEWASFRARFLSADGRVIEHASERRQTVSEAQAYALLFAVVADDRASFDLLLEWTQNNLAAGDLTRHLPGWQWGARDDGSYGPLDANSATDADLWIAYALAQAGRAWNDPRYTALSHALGAQVLRRSTVDVPGFGLALLPAPQGFGDTAQGWRLNPSYLPLQVLRGLAAAHADQRGLWRELATNTVSLLRAAAPRGIAPDWVRLDAQGRIDFDPAGTAIGGYDAIRVYLWLGLLDPADPDRAALLRLFQPMARTIERGGRPPERIDARTGRVLAAESPGAFSAAVAPWLTQAAPGAAERQWQRAVRLAPLDEEYYARALQLFAQGWRAGRLRFGADGELLRQAGACPGSTP
;
A
#
# COMPACT_ATOMS: atom_id res chain seq x y z
N MET A 1 -49.26 23.10 93.15
CA MET A 1 -48.36 24.16 93.66
C MET A 1 -46.97 23.91 93.07
N PRO A 2 -46.20 24.96 92.74
CA PRO A 2 -45.37 24.97 91.54
C PRO A 2 -43.89 24.63 91.80
N GLY A 3 -43.21 24.03 90.85
CA GLY A 3 -41.78 23.73 90.87
C GLY A 3 -41.03 24.37 89.67
N ARG A 4 -40.04 25.10 90.04
CA ARG A 4 -39.23 26.05 89.22
C ARG A 4 -38.49 25.40 88.02
N ARG A 5 -38.52 26.12 86.90
CA ARG A 5 -37.62 25.92 85.76
C ARG A 5 -36.19 26.36 86.08
N ALA A 6 -35.19 25.57 85.75
CA ALA A 6 -33.78 25.98 85.65
C ALA A 6 -33.38 26.10 84.21
N ARG A 7 -32.84 27.26 83.81
CA ARG A 7 -32.21 27.53 82.50
C ARG A 7 -30.78 27.02 82.53
N VAL A 8 -30.38 26.36 81.43
CA VAL A 8 -28.99 26.02 81.13
C VAL A 8 -28.50 26.94 80.00
N PRO A 9 -27.32 27.53 80.12
CA PRO A 9 -26.81 28.51 79.13
C PRO A 9 -26.26 27.85 77.83
N GLY A 10 -26.45 28.58 76.77
CA GLY A 10 -26.02 28.17 75.45
C GLY A 10 -24.50 28.13 75.28
N THR A 11 -24.03 27.12 74.59
CA THR A 11 -22.63 27.01 74.08
C THR A 11 -22.56 27.54 72.67
N GLY A 12 -21.65 28.51 72.47
CA GLY A 12 -21.45 29.27 71.27
C GLY A 12 -20.85 28.48 70.14
N PRO A 13 -20.66 29.10 68.92
CA PRO A 13 -20.41 28.47 67.67
C PRO A 13 -18.89 28.31 67.37
N LEU A 14 -18.20 27.46 68.14
CA LEU A 14 -16.75 27.25 67.95
C LEU A 14 -16.34 25.78 67.82
N ARG A 15 -17.26 24.90 67.51
CA ARG A 15 -16.94 23.47 67.25
C ARG A 15 -17.35 22.92 65.92
N GLN A 16 -17.74 23.77 64.94
CA GLN A 16 -18.06 23.32 63.58
C GLN A 16 -16.95 23.62 62.53
N ALA A 17 -15.82 24.20 62.94
CA ALA A 17 -14.74 24.59 62.02
C ALA A 17 -13.57 23.58 61.89
N LEU A 18 -13.64 22.42 62.59
CA LEU A 18 -12.53 21.45 62.64
C LEU A 18 -12.82 20.07 62.02
N LEU A 19 -13.95 19.88 61.33
CA LEU A 19 -14.27 18.61 60.65
C LEU A 19 -14.37 18.71 59.13
N ALA A 20 -14.01 19.86 58.52
CA ALA A 20 -14.06 20.06 57.09
C ALA A 20 -12.69 19.99 56.38
N LEU A 21 -11.59 19.60 57.04
CA LEU A 21 -10.23 19.64 56.50
C LEU A 21 -9.57 18.27 56.37
N LEU A 22 -10.29 17.17 56.34
CA LEU A 22 -9.71 15.80 56.23
C LEU A 22 -10.34 14.92 55.14
N LEU A 23 -10.95 15.52 54.10
CA LEU A 23 -11.48 14.80 52.93
C LEU A 23 -10.90 15.33 51.61
N LEU A 24 -9.68 15.91 51.61
CA LEU A 24 -8.87 16.15 50.43
C LEU A 24 -7.79 15.08 50.34
N GLY A 25 -8.20 13.83 50.43
CA GLY A 25 -7.35 12.66 50.27
C GLY A 25 -7.59 12.02 48.92
N SER A 26 -6.64 12.25 48.00
CA SER A 26 -6.26 11.33 46.90
C SER A 26 -7.41 10.90 45.97
N ALA A 27 -7.85 11.82 45.11
CA ALA A 27 -8.26 11.41 43.77
C ALA A 27 -6.98 10.99 43.03
N ALA A 28 -6.49 9.76 43.28
CA ALA A 28 -5.61 9.07 42.38
C ALA A 28 -6.39 8.96 41.06
N GLY A 29 -6.08 9.85 40.12
CA GLY A 29 -6.60 9.76 38.77
C GLY A 29 -6.24 8.37 38.25
N VAL A 30 -7.26 7.52 38.13
CA VAL A 30 -7.19 6.35 37.26
C VAL A 30 -6.91 6.94 35.89
N ARG A 31 -5.62 6.98 35.48
CA ARG A 31 -5.28 7.17 34.10
C ARG A 31 -5.99 6.04 33.37
N ALA A 32 -7.04 6.39 32.60
CA ALA A 32 -7.59 5.48 31.63
C ALA A 32 -6.38 4.97 30.83
N SER A 33 -6.12 3.66 30.88
CA SER A 33 -5.12 3.04 30.04
C SER A 33 -5.49 3.46 28.62
N GLU A 34 -4.55 4.11 27.92
CA GLU A 34 -4.73 4.37 26.50
C GLU A 34 -5.17 3.07 25.84
N PRO A 35 -6.18 3.11 24.94
CA PRO A 35 -6.66 1.90 24.31
C PRO A 35 -5.50 1.24 23.61
N ALA A 36 -5.14 0.03 24.05
CA ALA A 36 -4.12 -0.78 23.36
C ALA A 36 -4.52 -0.88 21.90
N CYS A 37 -3.57 -0.67 20.98
CA CYS A 37 -3.79 -0.78 19.54
C CYS A 37 -4.45 -2.11 19.25
N ALA A 38 -5.57 -2.08 18.54
CA ALA A 38 -6.20 -3.31 18.10
C ALA A 38 -5.21 -4.07 17.18
N PRO A 39 -4.80 -5.29 17.53
CA PRO A 39 -3.83 -6.04 16.74
C PRO A 39 -4.35 -6.22 15.31
N TRP A 40 -3.44 -6.32 14.33
CA TRP A 40 -3.75 -6.70 12.97
C TRP A 40 -3.33 -8.16 12.74
N PRO A 41 -4.23 -9.15 12.96
CA PRO A 41 -3.88 -10.55 12.94
C PRO A 41 -3.31 -11.01 11.58
N GLU A 42 -3.81 -10.44 10.48
CA GLU A 42 -3.37 -10.78 9.14
C GLU A 42 -1.93 -10.33 8.89
N TRP A 43 -1.53 -9.14 9.39
CA TRP A 43 -0.15 -8.69 9.38
C TRP A 43 0.73 -9.58 10.27
N ALA A 44 0.28 -9.91 11.46
CA ALA A 44 1.02 -10.80 12.36
C ALA A 44 1.26 -12.18 11.71
N SER A 45 0.26 -12.72 11.02
CA SER A 45 0.38 -13.98 10.26
C SER A 45 1.35 -13.85 9.08
N PHE A 46 1.26 -12.77 8.29
CA PHE A 46 2.19 -12.50 7.19
C PHE A 46 3.63 -12.43 7.69
N ARG A 47 3.86 -11.64 8.74
CA ARG A 47 5.17 -11.49 9.36
C ARG A 47 5.74 -12.80 9.87
N ALA A 48 4.94 -13.57 10.60
CA ALA A 48 5.37 -14.87 11.13
C ALA A 48 5.75 -15.87 10.03
N ARG A 49 5.14 -15.76 8.84
CA ARG A 49 5.36 -16.70 7.74
C ARG A 49 6.49 -16.27 6.82
N PHE A 50 6.57 -15.00 6.47
CA PHE A 50 7.45 -14.53 5.40
C PHE A 50 8.64 -13.70 5.88
N LEU A 51 8.55 -13.06 7.05
CA LEU A 51 9.61 -12.17 7.53
C LEU A 51 10.64 -12.98 8.35
N SER A 52 11.88 -12.97 7.90
CA SER A 52 13.01 -13.53 8.66
C SER A 52 13.39 -12.61 9.82
N ALA A 53 14.19 -13.15 10.74
CA ALA A 53 14.63 -12.40 11.94
C ALA A 53 15.49 -11.16 11.60
N ASP A 54 16.13 -11.14 10.44
CA ASP A 54 16.97 -10.04 9.94
C ASP A 54 16.20 -9.06 9.02
N GLY A 55 14.89 -9.24 8.82
CA GLY A 55 14.06 -8.30 8.07
C GLY A 55 13.87 -8.62 6.59
N ARG A 56 14.15 -9.84 6.16
CA ARG A 56 13.97 -10.30 4.79
C ARG A 56 12.60 -10.93 4.59
N VAL A 57 11.86 -10.52 3.54
CA VAL A 57 10.64 -11.21 3.09
C VAL A 57 11.01 -12.31 2.10
N ILE A 58 10.70 -13.57 2.45
CA ILE A 58 11.12 -14.75 1.69
C ILE A 58 9.96 -15.32 0.91
N GLU A 59 10.13 -15.49 -0.41
CA GLU A 59 9.24 -16.29 -1.26
C GLU A 59 9.58 -17.78 -1.08
N HIS A 60 8.75 -18.47 -0.32
CA HIS A 60 8.98 -19.87 0.03
C HIS A 60 8.66 -20.83 -1.11
N ALA A 61 7.81 -20.44 -2.06
CA ALA A 61 7.51 -21.23 -3.26
C ALA A 61 8.66 -21.22 -4.28
N SER A 62 9.60 -20.28 -4.18
CA SER A 62 10.75 -20.19 -5.06
C SER A 62 11.87 -21.14 -4.60
N GLU A 63 12.40 -21.97 -5.52
CA GLU A 63 13.58 -22.82 -5.29
C GLU A 63 14.79 -21.98 -4.83
N ARG A 64 14.93 -20.76 -5.34
CA ARG A 64 15.98 -19.82 -4.95
C ARG A 64 15.70 -19.12 -3.62
N ARG A 65 14.54 -19.41 -2.98
CA ARG A 65 14.08 -18.71 -1.76
C ARG A 65 14.29 -17.21 -1.92
N GLN A 66 13.83 -16.69 -3.04
CA GLN A 66 14.09 -15.31 -3.45
C GLN A 66 13.37 -14.30 -2.58
N THR A 67 13.87 -13.08 -2.62
CA THR A 67 13.22 -11.87 -2.17
C THR A 67 13.16 -10.93 -3.36
N VAL A 68 11.99 -10.40 -3.64
CA VAL A 68 11.84 -9.32 -4.61
C VAL A 68 11.61 -7.99 -3.88
N SER A 69 12.08 -6.90 -4.48
CA SER A 69 11.91 -5.57 -3.89
C SER A 69 10.46 -5.19 -3.64
N GLU A 70 9.52 -5.70 -4.47
CA GLU A 70 8.07 -5.54 -4.28
C GLU A 70 7.60 -6.13 -2.93
N ALA A 71 8.12 -7.31 -2.54
CA ALA A 71 7.77 -7.94 -1.28
C ALA A 71 8.22 -7.10 -0.07
N GLN A 72 9.44 -6.55 -0.12
CA GLN A 72 9.95 -5.62 0.89
C GLN A 72 9.12 -4.35 0.94
N ALA A 73 8.78 -3.78 -0.22
CA ALA A 73 8.00 -2.56 -0.35
C ALA A 73 6.60 -2.68 0.28
N TYR A 74 5.89 -3.77 -0.03
CA TYR A 74 4.57 -4.03 0.55
C TYR A 74 4.63 -4.27 2.06
N ALA A 75 5.63 -5.04 2.51
CA ALA A 75 5.82 -5.29 3.94
C ALA A 75 6.14 -4.01 4.72
N LEU A 76 6.96 -3.10 4.16
CA LEU A 76 7.20 -1.77 4.74
C LEU A 76 5.89 -0.99 4.91
N LEU A 77 5.03 -0.94 3.87
CA LEU A 77 3.74 -0.29 3.98
C LEU A 77 2.86 -0.92 5.07
N PHE A 78 2.77 -2.25 5.10
CA PHE A 78 1.95 -2.95 6.10
C PHE A 78 2.46 -2.72 7.52
N ALA A 79 3.78 -2.62 7.71
CA ALA A 79 4.35 -2.26 9.00
C ALA A 79 3.93 -0.85 9.45
N VAL A 80 3.91 0.14 8.55
CA VAL A 80 3.38 1.49 8.84
C VAL A 80 1.89 1.44 9.20
N VAL A 81 1.09 0.70 8.43
CA VAL A 81 -0.36 0.54 8.68
C VAL A 81 -0.62 -0.13 10.04
N ALA A 82 0.24 -1.07 10.43
CA ALA A 82 0.16 -1.78 11.70
C ALA A 82 0.74 -1.00 12.88
N ASP A 83 1.35 0.15 12.65
CA ASP A 83 2.17 0.90 13.62
C ASP A 83 3.33 0.04 14.21
N ASP A 84 3.86 -0.87 13.40
CA ASP A 84 4.92 -1.83 13.77
C ASP A 84 6.29 -1.29 13.33
N ARG A 85 6.77 -0.28 14.07
CA ARG A 85 8.05 0.37 13.78
C ARG A 85 9.23 -0.62 13.83
N ALA A 86 9.20 -1.57 14.75
CA ALA A 86 10.28 -2.54 14.90
C ALA A 86 10.45 -3.39 13.64
N SER A 87 9.34 -3.91 13.08
CA SER A 87 9.39 -4.64 11.81
C SER A 87 9.77 -3.73 10.63
N PHE A 88 9.31 -2.47 10.64
CA PHE A 88 9.68 -1.50 9.60
C PHE A 88 11.19 -1.26 9.56
N ASP A 89 11.82 -1.04 10.72
CA ASP A 89 13.26 -0.78 10.81
C ASP A 89 14.08 -1.98 10.32
N LEU A 90 13.70 -3.21 10.70
CA LEU A 90 14.34 -4.44 10.21
C LEU A 90 14.21 -4.59 8.68
N LEU A 91 13.00 -4.40 8.15
CA LEU A 91 12.74 -4.44 6.71
C LEU A 91 13.58 -3.41 5.95
N LEU A 92 13.62 -2.18 6.46
CA LEU A 92 14.36 -1.09 5.84
C LEU A 92 15.86 -1.35 5.85
N GLU A 93 16.42 -1.77 6.99
CA GLU A 93 17.83 -2.09 7.13
C GLU A 93 18.22 -3.22 6.17
N TRP A 94 17.43 -4.29 6.12
CA TRP A 94 17.70 -5.39 5.19
C TRP A 94 17.66 -4.94 3.73
N THR A 95 16.65 -4.12 3.38
CA THR A 95 16.47 -3.58 2.01
C THR A 95 17.68 -2.72 1.61
N GLN A 96 18.11 -1.82 2.47
CA GLN A 96 19.29 -1.00 2.21
C GLN A 96 20.55 -1.85 2.01
N ASN A 97 20.81 -2.78 2.94
CA ASN A 97 22.04 -3.54 2.96
C ASN A 97 22.15 -4.54 1.80
N ASN A 98 21.03 -5.17 1.40
CA ASN A 98 21.05 -6.28 0.46
C ASN A 98 20.57 -5.91 -0.95
N LEU A 99 19.66 -4.93 -1.09
CA LEU A 99 19.13 -4.53 -2.40
C LEU A 99 19.73 -3.21 -2.92
N ALA A 100 20.18 -2.30 -2.02
CA ALA A 100 20.66 -0.98 -2.39
C ALA A 100 22.14 -0.74 -2.02
N ALA A 101 22.95 -1.80 -1.96
CA ALA A 101 24.38 -1.72 -1.67
C ALA A 101 24.72 -0.89 -0.40
N GLY A 102 23.85 -0.91 0.61
CA GLY A 102 23.98 -0.22 1.88
C GLY A 102 23.47 1.23 1.90
N ASP A 103 23.05 1.80 0.77
CA ASP A 103 22.68 3.22 0.70
C ASP A 103 21.56 3.51 -0.29
N LEU A 104 20.31 3.59 0.19
CA LEU A 104 19.13 3.98 -0.58
C LEU A 104 19.18 5.43 -1.10
N THR A 105 20.06 6.28 -0.58
CA THR A 105 20.20 7.64 -1.10
C THR A 105 20.98 7.68 -2.42
N ARG A 106 21.71 6.63 -2.75
CA ARG A 106 22.59 6.54 -3.92
C ARG A 106 22.21 5.44 -4.91
N HIS A 107 21.57 4.37 -4.42
CA HIS A 107 21.23 3.19 -5.21
C HIS A 107 19.74 2.89 -5.14
N LEU A 108 19.12 2.63 -6.31
CA LEU A 108 17.80 2.02 -6.36
C LEU A 108 17.91 0.57 -5.91
N PRO A 109 16.93 0.02 -5.20
CA PRO A 109 16.92 -1.39 -4.81
C PRO A 109 16.92 -2.32 -6.02
N GLY A 110 17.86 -3.27 -6.09
CA GLY A 110 17.79 -4.36 -7.06
C GLY A 110 16.51 -5.18 -6.85
N TRP A 111 15.84 -5.56 -7.95
CA TRP A 111 14.51 -6.15 -7.84
C TRP A 111 14.52 -7.58 -7.34
N GLN A 112 15.64 -8.35 -7.52
CA GLN A 112 15.69 -9.76 -7.18
C GLN A 112 16.96 -10.15 -6.42
N TRP A 113 16.79 -10.85 -5.31
CA TRP A 113 17.85 -11.36 -4.47
C TRP A 113 17.53 -12.80 -4.03
N GLY A 114 18.51 -13.68 -3.91
CA GLY A 114 18.27 -15.07 -3.52
C GLY A 114 19.49 -15.95 -3.63
N ALA A 115 19.27 -17.27 -3.63
CA ALA A 115 20.34 -18.26 -3.79
C ALA A 115 20.86 -18.23 -5.24
N ARG A 116 22.19 -18.12 -5.37
CA ARG A 116 22.94 -18.22 -6.62
C ARG A 116 23.29 -19.67 -6.93
N ASP A 117 23.76 -19.91 -8.14
CA ASP A 117 24.10 -21.25 -8.62
C ASP A 117 25.33 -21.87 -7.87
N ASP A 118 26.16 -21.02 -7.28
CA ASP A 118 27.30 -21.42 -6.43
C ASP A 118 26.92 -21.69 -4.96
N GLY A 119 25.62 -21.61 -4.63
CA GLY A 119 25.09 -21.80 -3.29
C GLY A 119 25.21 -20.56 -2.37
N SER A 120 25.88 -19.49 -2.81
CA SER A 120 25.89 -18.23 -2.07
C SER A 120 24.55 -17.50 -2.19
N TYR A 121 24.32 -16.52 -1.31
CA TYR A 121 23.15 -15.64 -1.39
C TYR A 121 23.57 -14.24 -1.80
N GLY A 122 22.76 -13.58 -2.67
CA GLY A 122 23.01 -12.22 -3.11
C GLY A 122 22.07 -11.74 -4.20
N PRO A 123 22.32 -10.55 -4.80
CA PRO A 123 21.56 -10.06 -5.94
C PRO A 123 21.57 -11.06 -7.10
N LEU A 124 20.38 -11.40 -7.61
CA LEU A 124 20.19 -12.21 -8.81
C LEU A 124 20.02 -11.31 -10.03
N ASP A 125 19.35 -10.18 -9.85
CA ASP A 125 19.26 -9.08 -10.81
C ASP A 125 19.31 -7.75 -10.05
N ALA A 126 20.27 -6.91 -10.42
CA ALA A 126 20.52 -5.63 -9.79
C ALA A 126 19.74 -4.46 -10.43
N ASN A 127 19.01 -4.69 -11.52
CA ASN A 127 18.10 -3.68 -12.06
C ASN A 127 16.98 -3.43 -11.02
N SER A 128 16.44 -2.22 -10.96
CA SER A 128 15.33 -1.97 -10.03
C SER A 128 13.98 -2.34 -10.64
N ALA A 129 12.93 -2.37 -9.79
CA ALA A 129 11.54 -2.41 -10.22
C ALA A 129 10.85 -1.16 -9.67
N THR A 130 10.39 -0.27 -10.57
CA THR A 130 9.94 1.07 -10.17
C THR A 130 8.66 1.05 -9.35
N ASP A 131 7.80 0.05 -9.49
CA ASP A 131 6.64 -0.12 -8.60
C ASP A 131 7.08 -0.31 -7.15
N ALA A 132 8.08 -1.16 -6.92
CA ALA A 132 8.66 -1.36 -5.59
C ALA A 132 9.33 -0.07 -5.08
N ASP A 133 10.12 0.60 -5.93
CA ASP A 133 10.79 1.85 -5.56
C ASP A 133 9.78 2.92 -5.13
N LEU A 134 8.64 3.04 -5.85
CA LEU A 134 7.54 3.95 -5.49
C LEU A 134 6.92 3.59 -4.14
N TRP A 135 6.62 2.30 -3.90
CA TRP A 135 6.02 1.87 -2.64
C TRP A 135 6.98 2.01 -1.46
N ILE A 136 8.30 1.78 -1.64
CA ILE A 136 9.31 2.03 -0.61
C ILE A 136 9.39 3.53 -0.29
N ALA A 137 9.51 4.39 -1.31
CA ALA A 137 9.54 5.84 -1.11
C ALA A 137 8.27 6.33 -0.39
N TYR A 138 7.10 5.82 -0.79
CA TYR A 138 5.83 6.15 -0.17
C TYR A 138 5.76 5.66 1.29
N ALA A 139 6.12 4.42 1.56
CA ALA A 139 6.12 3.87 2.93
C ALA A 139 7.05 4.67 3.85
N LEU A 140 8.22 5.07 3.36
CA LEU A 140 9.15 5.96 4.08
C LEU A 140 8.53 7.34 4.37
N ALA A 141 7.83 7.96 3.39
CA ALA A 141 7.15 9.23 3.62
C ALA A 141 6.08 9.11 4.71
N GLN A 142 5.27 8.03 4.64
CA GLN A 142 4.21 7.79 5.63
C GLN A 142 4.79 7.43 7.01
N ALA A 143 5.90 6.69 7.08
CA ALA A 143 6.62 6.38 8.31
C ALA A 143 7.19 7.65 8.96
N GLY A 144 7.81 8.51 8.17
CA GLY A 144 8.33 9.80 8.64
C GLY A 144 7.25 10.66 9.28
N ARG A 145 6.07 10.69 8.68
CA ARG A 145 4.90 11.40 9.23
C ARG A 145 4.31 10.68 10.45
N ALA A 146 4.14 9.36 10.36
CA ALA A 146 3.51 8.57 11.40
C ALA A 146 4.29 8.57 12.72
N TRP A 147 5.60 8.48 12.63
CA TRP A 147 6.50 8.39 13.78
C TRP A 147 7.30 9.67 14.04
N ASN A 148 6.98 10.75 13.32
CA ASN A 148 7.68 12.04 13.41
C ASN A 148 9.21 11.90 13.30
N ASP A 149 9.68 11.09 12.37
CA ASP A 149 11.09 10.77 12.18
C ASP A 149 11.61 11.34 10.85
N PRO A 150 12.39 12.42 10.88
CA PRO A 150 12.87 13.10 9.69
C PRO A 150 13.83 12.24 8.84
N ARG A 151 14.43 11.18 9.41
CA ARG A 151 15.32 10.27 8.66
C ARG A 151 14.55 9.53 7.57
N TYR A 152 13.35 9.04 7.87
CA TYR A 152 12.51 8.37 6.86
C TYR A 152 12.04 9.36 5.79
N THR A 153 11.67 10.57 6.18
CA THR A 153 11.29 11.63 5.22
C THR A 153 12.45 11.94 4.26
N ALA A 154 13.66 12.09 4.77
CA ALA A 154 14.84 12.34 3.95
C ALA A 154 15.17 11.17 3.00
N LEU A 155 15.06 9.92 3.47
CA LEU A 155 15.25 8.71 2.64
C LEU A 155 14.18 8.62 1.54
N SER A 156 12.91 8.87 1.88
CA SER A 156 11.80 8.93 0.92
C SER A 156 12.09 9.92 -0.20
N HIS A 157 12.50 11.13 0.16
CA HIS A 157 12.82 12.19 -0.79
C HIS A 157 13.99 11.82 -1.70
N ALA A 158 15.08 11.28 -1.12
CA ALA A 158 16.26 10.87 -1.87
C ALA A 158 15.95 9.73 -2.86
N LEU A 159 15.21 8.72 -2.42
CA LEU A 159 14.78 7.61 -3.28
C LEU A 159 13.85 8.09 -4.40
N GLY A 160 12.87 8.93 -4.08
CA GLY A 160 11.97 9.55 -5.07
C GLY A 160 12.73 10.34 -6.12
N ALA A 161 13.73 11.12 -5.71
CA ALA A 161 14.61 11.84 -6.64
C ALA A 161 15.39 10.92 -7.57
N GLN A 162 15.82 9.75 -7.10
CA GLN A 162 16.49 8.76 -7.95
C GLN A 162 15.52 8.12 -8.97
N VAL A 163 14.30 7.75 -8.54
CA VAL A 163 13.27 7.24 -9.44
C VAL A 163 12.99 8.23 -10.56
N LEU A 164 12.74 9.50 -10.22
CA LEU A 164 12.50 10.56 -11.21
C LEU A 164 13.65 10.76 -12.18
N ARG A 165 14.91 10.65 -11.72
CA ARG A 165 16.08 10.86 -12.59
C ARG A 165 16.42 9.66 -13.46
N ARG A 166 16.19 8.42 -12.98
CA ARG A 166 16.71 7.20 -13.61
C ARG A 166 15.67 6.38 -14.33
N SER A 167 14.39 6.52 -13.92
CA SER A 167 13.30 5.68 -14.40
C SER A 167 12.19 6.47 -15.08
N THR A 168 12.42 7.74 -15.45
CA THR A 168 11.45 8.50 -16.24
C THR A 168 12.03 8.91 -17.58
N VAL A 169 11.15 9.10 -18.56
CA VAL A 169 11.44 9.62 -19.89
C VAL A 169 10.34 10.63 -20.26
N ASP A 170 10.75 11.74 -20.87
CA ASP A 170 9.82 12.69 -21.48
C ASP A 170 9.59 12.32 -22.94
N VAL A 171 8.35 12.02 -23.29
CA VAL A 171 7.97 11.51 -24.63
C VAL A 171 7.07 12.54 -25.32
N PRO A 172 7.47 13.05 -26.50
CA PRO A 172 6.66 13.98 -27.27
C PRO A 172 5.22 13.49 -27.45
N GLY A 173 4.23 14.32 -27.15
CA GLY A 173 2.81 13.99 -27.26
C GLY A 173 2.23 13.19 -26.10
N PHE A 174 3.05 12.64 -25.21
CA PHE A 174 2.63 11.96 -23.98
C PHE A 174 3.02 12.71 -22.71
N GLY A 175 4.23 13.30 -22.70
CA GLY A 175 4.86 13.88 -21.50
C GLY A 175 5.66 12.87 -20.70
N LEU A 176 5.81 13.11 -19.41
CA LEU A 176 6.62 12.29 -18.52
C LEU A 176 6.01 10.89 -18.34
N ALA A 177 6.78 9.84 -18.71
CA ALA A 177 6.42 8.45 -18.51
C ALA A 177 7.36 7.79 -17.50
N LEU A 178 6.82 6.90 -16.64
CA LEU A 178 7.60 6.08 -15.73
C LEU A 178 7.89 4.74 -16.39
N LEU A 179 9.17 4.41 -16.50
CA LEU A 179 9.64 3.12 -16.99
C LEU A 179 9.59 2.07 -15.86
N PRO A 180 9.38 0.79 -16.20
CA PRO A 180 9.37 -0.29 -15.20
C PRO A 180 10.70 -0.48 -14.48
N ALA A 181 11.81 -0.05 -15.10
CA ALA A 181 13.15 -0.03 -14.55
C ALA A 181 14.05 0.92 -15.35
N PRO A 182 15.24 1.30 -14.84
CA PRO A 182 16.20 2.12 -15.57
C PRO A 182 16.74 1.48 -16.86
N GLN A 183 16.72 0.15 -16.96
CA GLN A 183 17.32 -0.58 -18.10
C GLN A 183 16.36 -1.63 -18.66
N GLY A 184 16.46 -1.89 -19.97
CA GLY A 184 15.78 -3.00 -20.64
C GLY A 184 14.34 -2.74 -21.10
N PHE A 185 13.80 -1.54 -20.95
CA PHE A 185 12.39 -1.25 -21.27
C PHE A 185 12.21 -0.31 -22.47
N GLY A 186 13.22 -0.22 -23.33
CA GLY A 186 13.12 0.48 -24.62
C GLY A 186 14.04 1.69 -24.75
N ASP A 187 13.92 2.36 -25.88
CA ASP A 187 14.67 3.54 -26.25
C ASP A 187 13.85 4.42 -27.24
N THR A 188 14.43 5.55 -27.65
CA THR A 188 13.77 6.49 -28.56
C THR A 188 13.50 5.93 -29.96
N ALA A 189 14.21 4.91 -30.38
CA ALA A 189 14.04 4.31 -31.73
C ALA A 189 12.92 3.26 -31.72
N GLN A 190 12.83 2.47 -30.66
CA GLN A 190 11.88 1.36 -30.55
C GLN A 190 10.62 1.71 -29.74
N GLY A 191 10.63 2.82 -28.99
CA GLY A 191 9.63 3.15 -27.98
C GLY A 191 9.85 2.35 -26.70
N TRP A 192 8.94 2.53 -25.75
CA TRP A 192 9.08 2.01 -24.39
C TRP A 192 7.97 1.02 -24.05
N ARG A 193 8.33 0.00 -23.32
CA ARG A 193 7.41 -0.97 -22.74
C ARG A 193 7.02 -0.51 -21.32
N LEU A 194 5.73 -0.36 -21.05
CA LEU A 194 5.22 0.12 -19.77
C LEU A 194 4.29 -0.92 -19.13
N ASN A 195 4.24 -0.92 -17.81
CA ASN A 195 3.32 -1.74 -17.04
C ASN A 195 2.29 -0.84 -16.31
N PRO A 196 1.01 -0.86 -16.72
CA PRO A 196 -0.01 -0.01 -16.11
C PRO A 196 -0.22 -0.24 -14.60
N SER A 197 0.10 -1.44 -14.09
CA SER A 197 -0.07 -1.77 -12.68
C SER A 197 1.02 -1.17 -11.77
N TYR A 198 2.13 -0.70 -12.36
CA TYR A 198 3.24 -0.10 -11.62
C TYR A 198 2.97 1.33 -11.14
N LEU A 199 1.83 1.89 -11.50
CA LEU A 199 1.50 3.30 -11.33
C LEU A 199 0.27 3.49 -10.40
N PRO A 200 0.32 3.12 -9.11
CA PRO A 200 -0.78 3.35 -8.19
C PRO A 200 -0.98 4.85 -7.94
N LEU A 201 -2.11 5.42 -8.38
CA LEU A 201 -2.39 6.86 -8.32
C LEU A 201 -2.28 7.43 -6.90
N GLN A 202 -2.75 6.70 -5.89
CA GLN A 202 -2.65 7.11 -4.50
C GLN A 202 -1.20 7.26 -4.03
N VAL A 203 -0.28 6.43 -4.54
CA VAL A 203 1.15 6.53 -4.23
C VAL A 203 1.77 7.75 -4.90
N LEU A 204 1.50 7.96 -6.20
CA LEU A 204 2.00 9.12 -6.94
C LEU A 204 1.53 10.44 -6.32
N ARG A 205 0.26 10.52 -5.90
CA ARG A 205 -0.30 11.68 -5.22
C ARG A 205 0.30 11.88 -3.83
N GLY A 206 0.47 10.80 -3.08
CA GLY A 206 1.11 10.85 -1.77
C GLY A 206 2.57 11.31 -1.83
N LEU A 207 3.32 10.90 -2.86
CA LEU A 207 4.67 11.41 -3.12
C LEU A 207 4.64 12.88 -3.55
N ALA A 208 3.66 13.30 -4.35
CA ALA A 208 3.46 14.72 -4.69
C ALA A 208 3.15 15.59 -3.46
N ALA A 209 2.41 15.04 -2.49
CA ALA A 209 2.14 15.74 -1.23
C ALA A 209 3.39 15.82 -0.35
N ALA A 210 4.16 14.72 -0.26
CA ALA A 210 5.32 14.60 0.61
C ALA A 210 6.58 15.34 0.09
N HIS A 211 6.79 15.38 -1.23
CA HIS A 211 8.00 15.92 -1.86
C HIS A 211 7.74 17.28 -2.52
N ALA A 212 7.82 18.35 -1.77
CA ALA A 212 7.39 19.70 -2.19
C ALA A 212 8.14 20.24 -3.44
N ASP A 213 9.42 20.00 -3.55
CA ASP A 213 10.29 20.42 -4.66
C ASP A 213 10.11 19.55 -5.93
N GLN A 214 9.67 18.29 -5.77
CA GLN A 214 9.41 17.33 -6.85
C GLN A 214 7.92 17.25 -7.22
N ARG A 215 7.05 17.97 -6.53
CA ARG A 215 5.59 17.91 -6.63
C ARG A 215 5.07 17.99 -8.05
N GLY A 216 5.68 18.85 -8.89
CA GLY A 216 5.28 19.02 -10.30
C GLY A 216 5.40 17.72 -11.08
N LEU A 217 6.53 17.05 -10.98
CA LEU A 217 6.83 15.80 -11.69
C LEU A 217 5.93 14.65 -11.23
N TRP A 218 5.72 14.51 -9.92
CA TRP A 218 4.81 13.49 -9.38
C TRP A 218 3.35 13.71 -9.82
N ARG A 219 2.88 14.96 -9.86
CA ARG A 219 1.54 15.30 -10.37
C ARG A 219 1.42 15.03 -11.87
N GLU A 220 2.44 15.33 -12.64
CA GLU A 220 2.49 15.01 -14.07
C GLU A 220 2.41 13.51 -14.28
N LEU A 221 3.22 12.70 -13.59
CA LEU A 221 3.14 11.24 -13.63
C LEU A 221 1.74 10.73 -13.26
N ALA A 222 1.10 11.29 -12.24
CA ALA A 222 -0.27 10.90 -11.87
C ALA A 222 -1.28 11.24 -12.99
N THR A 223 -1.17 12.40 -13.62
CA THR A 223 -2.02 12.80 -14.76
C THR A 223 -1.79 11.89 -15.97
N ASN A 224 -0.54 11.64 -16.31
CA ASN A 224 -0.17 10.79 -17.44
C ASN A 224 -0.52 9.32 -17.20
N THR A 225 -0.54 8.86 -15.94
CA THR A 225 -1.07 7.54 -15.56
C THR A 225 -2.55 7.39 -15.91
N VAL A 226 -3.38 8.40 -15.67
CA VAL A 226 -4.80 8.36 -16.06
C VAL A 226 -4.94 8.28 -17.57
N SER A 227 -4.12 9.02 -18.32
CA SER A 227 -4.08 8.98 -19.78
C SER A 227 -3.62 7.61 -20.30
N LEU A 228 -2.57 7.05 -19.68
CA LEU A 228 -2.09 5.70 -19.95
C LEU A 228 -3.19 4.65 -19.76
N LEU A 229 -3.86 4.65 -18.61
CA LEU A 229 -4.92 3.69 -18.30
C LEU A 229 -6.08 3.76 -19.30
N ARG A 230 -6.45 4.96 -19.72
CA ARG A 230 -7.51 5.16 -20.74
C ARG A 230 -7.11 4.61 -22.11
N ALA A 231 -5.88 4.91 -22.55
CA ALA A 231 -5.37 4.45 -23.83
C ALA A 231 -5.08 2.93 -23.85
N ALA A 232 -4.55 2.39 -22.74
CA ALA A 232 -4.23 0.98 -22.59
C ALA A 232 -5.44 0.05 -22.52
N ALA A 233 -6.61 0.58 -22.10
CA ALA A 233 -7.80 -0.23 -21.88
C ALA A 233 -9.01 0.22 -22.74
N PRO A 234 -8.91 0.19 -24.09
CA PRO A 234 -9.99 0.69 -24.96
C PRO A 234 -11.29 -0.11 -24.83
N ARG A 235 -11.23 -1.34 -24.32
CA ARG A 235 -12.39 -2.18 -23.99
C ARG A 235 -12.69 -2.26 -22.49
N GLY A 236 -12.04 -1.43 -21.67
CA GLY A 236 -12.21 -1.45 -20.21
C GLY A 236 -11.66 -2.68 -19.53
N ILE A 237 -10.57 -3.24 -20.08
CA ILE A 237 -9.82 -4.37 -19.54
C ILE A 237 -8.36 -3.96 -19.54
N ALA A 238 -7.74 -3.95 -18.37
CA ALA A 238 -6.34 -3.60 -18.22
C ALA A 238 -5.45 -4.72 -18.77
N PRO A 239 -4.44 -4.39 -19.62
CA PRO A 239 -3.38 -5.34 -19.98
C PRO A 239 -2.26 -5.32 -18.93
N ASP A 240 -1.45 -6.39 -18.91
CA ASP A 240 -0.23 -6.45 -18.11
C ASP A 240 0.81 -5.45 -18.65
N TRP A 241 0.96 -5.40 -19.96
CA TRP A 241 1.97 -4.59 -20.63
C TRP A 241 1.42 -3.84 -21.84
N VAL A 242 1.97 -2.64 -22.06
CA VAL A 242 1.70 -1.82 -23.23
C VAL A 242 2.99 -1.26 -23.80
N ARG A 243 2.93 -0.75 -25.02
CA ARG A 243 4.00 0.00 -25.69
C ARG A 243 3.60 1.47 -25.80
N LEU A 244 4.52 2.34 -25.44
CA LEU A 244 4.49 3.78 -25.72
C LEU A 244 5.47 4.04 -26.85
N ASP A 245 5.03 4.53 -28.01
CA ASP A 245 5.91 4.87 -29.11
C ASP A 245 6.54 6.27 -28.97
N ALA A 246 7.51 6.59 -29.81
CA ALA A 246 8.23 7.87 -29.78
C ALA A 246 7.34 9.09 -30.13
N GLN A 247 6.13 8.87 -30.60
CA GLN A 247 5.12 9.89 -30.89
C GLN A 247 4.07 10.02 -29.78
N GLY A 248 4.26 9.33 -28.66
CA GLY A 248 3.36 9.39 -27.49
C GLY A 248 2.10 8.54 -27.63
N ARG A 249 2.03 7.62 -28.59
CA ARG A 249 0.86 6.73 -28.73
C ARG A 249 1.03 5.48 -27.92
N ILE A 250 -0.04 5.05 -27.26
CA ILE A 250 -0.11 3.81 -26.49
C ILE A 250 -0.78 2.73 -27.35
N ASP A 251 -0.17 1.56 -27.43
CA ASP A 251 -0.75 0.36 -28.04
C ASP A 251 -0.40 -0.87 -27.18
N PHE A 252 -1.02 -2.00 -27.49
CA PHE A 252 -0.66 -3.26 -26.86
C PHE A 252 0.76 -3.67 -27.24
N ASP A 253 1.48 -4.26 -26.29
CA ASP A 253 2.85 -4.71 -26.48
C ASP A 253 2.92 -5.75 -27.62
N PRO A 254 3.66 -5.47 -28.72
CA PRO A 254 3.77 -6.40 -29.84
C PRO A 254 4.54 -7.68 -29.49
N ALA A 255 5.42 -7.65 -28.49
CA ALA A 255 6.15 -8.83 -28.03
C ALA A 255 5.28 -9.76 -27.17
N GLY A 256 4.12 -9.29 -26.74
CA GLY A 256 3.15 -10.02 -25.95
C GLY A 256 1.79 -10.11 -26.62
N THR A 257 1.00 -11.07 -26.21
CA THR A 257 -0.44 -11.02 -26.38
C THR A 257 -0.97 -9.89 -25.50
N ALA A 258 -2.04 -9.20 -25.91
CA ALA A 258 -2.71 -8.17 -25.10
C ALA A 258 -3.35 -8.76 -23.83
N ILE A 259 -2.55 -9.45 -23.01
CA ILE A 259 -3.04 -10.20 -21.85
C ILE A 259 -3.17 -9.26 -20.66
N GLY A 260 -4.30 -9.35 -19.96
CA GLY A 260 -4.46 -8.93 -18.58
C GLY A 260 -4.46 -10.16 -17.69
N GLY A 261 -3.58 -10.17 -16.69
CA GLY A 261 -3.37 -11.31 -15.80
C GLY A 261 -2.80 -10.88 -14.45
N TYR A 262 -1.66 -11.44 -14.09
CA TYR A 262 -1.03 -11.26 -12.78
C TYR A 262 -0.56 -9.83 -12.48
N ASP A 263 -0.14 -9.08 -13.52
CA ASP A 263 0.17 -7.66 -13.33
C ASP A 263 -1.10 -6.82 -13.30
N ALA A 264 -1.94 -6.97 -14.33
CA ALA A 264 -3.15 -6.15 -14.51
C ALA A 264 -4.16 -6.25 -13.35
N ILE A 265 -4.16 -7.36 -12.59
CA ILE A 265 -5.06 -7.52 -11.44
C ILE A 265 -4.85 -6.42 -10.39
N ARG A 266 -3.63 -5.89 -10.27
CA ARG A 266 -3.30 -4.79 -9.37
C ARG A 266 -3.90 -3.45 -9.79
N VAL A 267 -4.15 -3.23 -11.09
CA VAL A 267 -4.86 -2.03 -11.56
C VAL A 267 -6.23 -1.91 -10.88
N TYR A 268 -6.97 -3.02 -10.81
CA TYR A 268 -8.28 -3.03 -10.15
C TYR A 268 -8.16 -2.90 -8.63
N LEU A 269 -7.12 -3.48 -8.04
CA LEU A 269 -6.84 -3.30 -6.61
C LEU A 269 -6.59 -1.83 -6.30
N TRP A 270 -5.65 -1.19 -7.01
CA TRP A 270 -5.33 0.23 -6.79
C TRP A 270 -6.54 1.13 -6.97
N LEU A 271 -7.36 0.86 -7.99
CA LEU A 271 -8.61 1.59 -8.22
C LEU A 271 -9.61 1.42 -7.07
N GLY A 272 -9.70 0.22 -6.50
CA GLY A 272 -10.55 -0.06 -5.34
C GLY A 272 -10.10 0.66 -4.07
N LEU A 273 -8.81 0.97 -3.97
CA LEU A 273 -8.22 1.67 -2.82
C LEU A 273 -8.26 3.20 -2.94
N LEU A 274 -8.61 3.77 -4.10
CA LEU A 274 -8.72 5.23 -4.27
C LEU A 274 -9.78 5.81 -3.34
N ASP A 275 -9.48 6.98 -2.80
CA ASP A 275 -10.42 7.76 -1.98
C ASP A 275 -11.69 8.09 -2.77
N PRO A 276 -12.89 8.09 -2.14
CA PRO A 276 -14.12 8.51 -2.81
C PRO A 276 -14.08 9.91 -3.43
N ALA A 277 -13.29 10.83 -2.86
CA ALA A 277 -13.10 12.18 -3.35
C ALA A 277 -11.97 12.33 -4.39
N ASP A 278 -11.31 11.23 -4.76
CA ASP A 278 -10.30 11.25 -5.82
C ASP A 278 -10.90 11.72 -7.14
N PRO A 279 -10.34 12.74 -7.81
CA PRO A 279 -10.97 13.38 -8.99
C PRO A 279 -11.11 12.44 -10.19
N ASP A 280 -10.23 11.45 -10.33
CA ASP A 280 -10.24 10.54 -11.48
C ASP A 280 -11.01 9.24 -11.22
N ARG A 281 -11.31 8.95 -9.94
CA ARG A 281 -11.93 7.68 -9.53
C ARG A 281 -13.21 7.36 -10.27
N ALA A 282 -14.15 8.30 -10.37
CA ALA A 282 -15.44 8.06 -11.04
C ALA A 282 -15.27 7.73 -12.54
N ALA A 283 -14.33 8.39 -13.21
CA ALA A 283 -14.02 8.12 -14.62
C ALA A 283 -13.36 6.75 -14.81
N LEU A 284 -12.43 6.37 -13.94
CA LEU A 284 -11.76 5.07 -13.98
C LEU A 284 -12.71 3.93 -13.61
N LEU A 285 -13.62 4.11 -12.65
CA LEU A 285 -14.67 3.12 -12.35
C LEU A 285 -15.54 2.85 -13.59
N ARG A 286 -15.92 3.89 -14.35
CA ARG A 286 -16.67 3.74 -15.61
C ARG A 286 -15.84 3.05 -16.69
N LEU A 287 -14.57 3.42 -16.82
CA LEU A 287 -13.65 2.82 -17.81
C LEU A 287 -13.61 1.30 -17.66
N PHE A 288 -13.41 0.80 -16.44
CA PHE A 288 -13.24 -0.63 -16.17
C PHE A 288 -14.55 -1.40 -15.94
N GLN A 289 -15.73 -0.77 -16.10
CA GLN A 289 -17.02 -1.46 -15.97
C GLN A 289 -17.16 -2.74 -16.84
N PRO A 290 -16.58 -2.84 -18.07
CA PRO A 290 -16.62 -4.09 -18.82
C PRO A 290 -15.98 -5.28 -18.11
N MET A 291 -14.88 -5.07 -17.39
CA MET A 291 -14.25 -6.13 -16.59
C MET A 291 -15.15 -6.55 -15.41
N ALA A 292 -15.83 -5.60 -14.74
CA ALA A 292 -16.78 -5.94 -13.69
C ALA A 292 -17.90 -6.85 -14.21
N ARG A 293 -18.47 -6.53 -15.39
CA ARG A 293 -19.48 -7.39 -16.06
C ARG A 293 -18.93 -8.77 -16.44
N THR A 294 -17.65 -8.86 -16.80
CA THR A 294 -17.00 -10.14 -17.09
C THR A 294 -16.91 -11.00 -15.82
N ILE A 295 -16.54 -10.39 -14.70
CA ILE A 295 -16.50 -11.07 -13.39
C ILE A 295 -17.90 -11.47 -12.93
N GLU A 296 -18.91 -10.62 -13.12
CA GLU A 296 -20.29 -10.96 -12.77
C GLU A 296 -20.80 -12.19 -13.52
N ARG A 297 -20.58 -12.21 -14.85
CA ARG A 297 -21.00 -13.35 -15.70
C ARG A 297 -20.23 -14.64 -15.41
N GLY A 298 -18.90 -14.52 -15.19
CA GLY A 298 -18.02 -15.67 -14.95
C GLY A 298 -17.99 -16.14 -13.49
N GLY A 299 -18.59 -15.36 -12.57
CA GLY A 299 -18.57 -15.64 -11.13
C GLY A 299 -17.23 -15.42 -10.44
N ARG A 300 -16.18 -15.06 -11.20
CA ARG A 300 -14.80 -14.84 -10.73
C ARG A 300 -14.00 -14.01 -11.72
N PRO A 301 -12.91 -13.32 -11.28
CA PRO A 301 -11.97 -12.74 -12.22
C PRO A 301 -11.28 -13.86 -13.01
N PRO A 302 -11.08 -13.71 -14.32
CA PRO A 302 -10.28 -14.66 -15.09
C PRO A 302 -8.81 -14.54 -14.68
N GLU A 303 -8.06 -15.65 -14.73
CA GLU A 303 -6.61 -15.64 -14.56
C GLU A 303 -5.93 -14.90 -15.72
N ARG A 304 -6.43 -15.16 -16.95
CA ARG A 304 -5.93 -14.51 -18.16
C ARG A 304 -7.08 -14.09 -19.07
N ILE A 305 -7.03 -12.86 -19.55
CA ILE A 305 -8.02 -12.28 -20.47
C ILE A 305 -7.29 -11.50 -21.55
N ASP A 306 -7.76 -11.60 -22.78
CA ASP A 306 -7.30 -10.78 -23.90
C ASP A 306 -7.92 -9.39 -23.76
N ALA A 307 -7.13 -8.38 -23.42
CA ALA A 307 -7.59 -7.00 -23.21
C ALA A 307 -8.04 -6.32 -24.51
N ARG A 308 -7.56 -6.79 -25.67
CA ARG A 308 -7.96 -6.27 -26.99
C ARG A 308 -9.37 -6.72 -27.39
N THR A 309 -9.71 -7.97 -27.11
CA THR A 309 -10.96 -8.58 -27.57
C THR A 309 -11.99 -8.77 -26.44
N GLY A 310 -11.54 -8.84 -25.20
CA GLY A 310 -12.36 -9.22 -24.05
C GLY A 310 -12.58 -10.73 -23.91
N ARG A 311 -11.88 -11.55 -24.69
CA ARG A 311 -11.99 -13.02 -24.62
C ARG A 311 -11.24 -13.55 -23.40
N VAL A 312 -11.94 -14.31 -22.57
CA VAL A 312 -11.32 -15.05 -21.46
C VAL A 312 -10.45 -16.17 -22.04
N LEU A 313 -9.18 -16.20 -21.66
CA LEU A 313 -8.18 -17.17 -22.11
C LEU A 313 -7.96 -18.28 -21.08
N ALA A 314 -7.99 -17.91 -19.78
CA ALA A 314 -7.98 -18.84 -18.66
C ALA A 314 -8.96 -18.32 -17.60
N ALA A 315 -9.99 -19.13 -17.30
CA ALA A 315 -11.08 -18.70 -16.41
C ALA A 315 -10.76 -18.92 -14.92
N GLU A 316 -9.99 -19.96 -14.61
CA GLU A 316 -9.66 -20.31 -13.22
C GLU A 316 -8.53 -19.42 -12.72
N SER A 317 -8.79 -18.69 -11.64
CA SER A 317 -7.82 -17.80 -11.01
C SER A 317 -7.65 -18.12 -9.51
N PRO A 318 -6.53 -17.79 -8.90
CA PRO A 318 -6.33 -17.97 -7.46
C PRO A 318 -7.28 -17.08 -6.65
N GLY A 319 -7.50 -17.46 -5.38
CA GLY A 319 -8.31 -16.68 -4.44
C GLY A 319 -7.83 -15.24 -4.23
N ALA A 320 -6.53 -15.02 -4.38
CA ALA A 320 -5.91 -13.70 -4.30
C ALA A 320 -6.43 -12.71 -5.36
N PHE A 321 -6.77 -13.19 -6.58
CA PHE A 321 -7.39 -12.35 -7.61
C PHE A 321 -8.78 -11.86 -7.16
N SER A 322 -9.56 -12.74 -6.53
CA SER A 322 -10.84 -12.34 -5.94
C SER A 322 -10.67 -11.30 -4.83
N ALA A 323 -9.66 -11.47 -3.98
CA ALA A 323 -9.33 -10.47 -2.97
C ALA A 323 -8.96 -9.12 -3.60
N ALA A 324 -8.09 -9.12 -4.62
CA ALA A 324 -7.63 -7.90 -5.28
C ALA A 324 -8.77 -7.09 -5.94
N VAL A 325 -9.74 -7.75 -6.57
CA VAL A 325 -10.85 -7.05 -7.23
C VAL A 325 -11.99 -6.65 -6.29
N ALA A 326 -12.09 -7.25 -5.10
CA ALA A 326 -13.25 -7.06 -4.23
C ALA A 326 -13.43 -5.62 -3.73
N PRO A 327 -12.38 -4.84 -3.34
CA PRO A 327 -12.52 -3.44 -3.00
C PRO A 327 -13.10 -2.59 -4.13
N TRP A 328 -12.62 -2.79 -5.35
CA TRP A 328 -13.12 -2.10 -6.54
C TRP A 328 -14.56 -2.49 -6.87
N LEU A 329 -14.88 -3.77 -6.85
CA LEU A 329 -16.24 -4.28 -7.13
C LEU A 329 -17.28 -3.79 -6.14
N THR A 330 -16.89 -3.42 -4.92
CA THR A 330 -17.82 -2.82 -3.94
C THR A 330 -18.53 -1.60 -4.52
N GLN A 331 -17.89 -0.89 -5.46
CA GLN A 331 -18.46 0.25 -6.15
C GLN A 331 -18.99 -0.10 -7.55
N ALA A 332 -18.23 -0.92 -8.29
CA ALA A 332 -18.53 -1.20 -9.70
C ALA A 332 -19.66 -2.24 -9.86
N ALA A 333 -19.77 -3.21 -8.94
CA ALA A 333 -20.71 -4.33 -8.95
C ALA A 333 -20.88 -4.93 -7.54
N PRO A 334 -21.63 -4.28 -6.62
CA PRO A 334 -21.68 -4.68 -5.21
C PRO A 334 -22.06 -6.14 -4.97
N GLY A 335 -23.00 -6.69 -5.74
CA GLY A 335 -23.40 -8.10 -5.65
C GLY A 335 -22.27 -9.07 -6.02
N ALA A 336 -21.38 -8.68 -6.94
CA ALA A 336 -20.21 -9.47 -7.28
C ALA A 336 -19.12 -9.33 -6.19
N ALA A 337 -18.97 -8.17 -5.56
CA ALA A 337 -17.97 -7.95 -4.54
C ALA A 337 -18.07 -8.95 -3.39
N GLU A 338 -19.26 -9.15 -2.82
CA GLU A 338 -19.44 -10.08 -1.71
C GLU A 338 -19.12 -11.54 -2.11
N ARG A 339 -19.47 -11.94 -3.32
CA ARG A 339 -19.09 -13.26 -3.84
C ARG A 339 -17.58 -13.42 -3.96
N GLN A 340 -16.85 -12.33 -4.35
CA GLN A 340 -15.39 -12.36 -4.43
C GLN A 340 -14.75 -12.39 -3.02
N TRP A 341 -15.29 -11.67 -2.04
CA TRP A 341 -14.84 -11.79 -0.66
C TRP A 341 -14.95 -13.24 -0.14
N GLN A 342 -16.09 -13.86 -0.35
CA GLN A 342 -16.31 -15.26 0.04
C GLN A 342 -15.39 -16.22 -0.70
N ARG A 343 -15.16 -15.99 -2.00
CA ARG A 343 -14.23 -16.81 -2.79
C ARG A 343 -12.80 -16.66 -2.31
N ALA A 344 -12.36 -15.45 -2.00
CA ALA A 344 -11.02 -15.18 -1.47
C ALA A 344 -10.76 -15.89 -0.13
N VAL A 345 -11.79 -15.99 0.72
CA VAL A 345 -11.70 -16.74 1.99
C VAL A 345 -11.65 -18.25 1.74
N ARG A 346 -12.50 -18.77 0.85
CA ARG A 346 -12.53 -20.23 0.56
C ARG A 346 -11.26 -20.72 -0.11
N LEU A 347 -10.66 -19.91 -0.98
CA LEU A 347 -9.43 -20.21 -1.72
C LEU A 347 -8.28 -19.40 -1.14
N ALA A 348 -8.09 -19.52 0.18
CA ALA A 348 -6.96 -18.89 0.85
C ALA A 348 -5.64 -19.25 0.14
N PRO A 349 -4.70 -18.32 -0.05
CA PRO A 349 -3.41 -18.62 -0.68
C PRO A 349 -2.66 -19.68 0.11
N LEU A 350 -1.87 -20.46 -0.60
CA LEU A 350 -0.91 -21.34 0.01
C LEU A 350 0.05 -20.52 0.90
N ASP A 351 0.51 -21.13 1.98
CA ASP A 351 1.39 -20.45 2.94
C ASP A 351 2.77 -20.09 2.37
N GLU A 352 3.06 -20.50 1.15
CA GLU A 352 4.35 -20.28 0.49
C GLU A 352 4.36 -19.10 -0.48
N GLU A 353 3.18 -18.55 -0.85
CA GLU A 353 3.00 -17.52 -1.86
C GLU A 353 2.86 -16.13 -1.25
N TYR A 354 3.97 -15.39 -1.10
CA TYR A 354 3.93 -14.03 -0.52
C TYR A 354 3.05 -13.08 -1.33
N TYR A 355 3.09 -13.13 -2.69
CA TYR A 355 2.35 -12.23 -3.55
C TYR A 355 0.83 -12.37 -3.34
N ALA A 356 0.34 -13.60 -3.33
CA ALA A 356 -1.06 -13.87 -3.07
C ALA A 356 -1.50 -13.38 -1.67
N ARG A 357 -0.64 -13.56 -0.66
CA ARG A 357 -0.88 -13.06 0.70
C ARG A 357 -0.84 -11.53 0.76
N ALA A 358 0.07 -10.88 0.04
CA ALA A 358 0.12 -9.42 -0.03
C ALA A 358 -1.15 -8.83 -0.65
N LEU A 359 -1.64 -9.38 -1.78
CA LEU A 359 -2.92 -8.95 -2.37
C LEU A 359 -4.10 -9.10 -1.40
N GLN A 360 -4.15 -10.21 -0.65
CA GLN A 360 -5.15 -10.39 0.39
C GLN A 360 -5.02 -9.36 1.49
N LEU A 361 -3.80 -9.07 1.94
CA LEU A 361 -3.55 -8.14 3.05
C LEU A 361 -3.97 -6.71 2.69
N PHE A 362 -3.70 -6.26 1.47
CA PHE A 362 -4.22 -5.00 0.94
C PHE A 362 -5.75 -4.96 1.02
N ALA A 363 -6.41 -5.99 0.48
CA ALA A 363 -7.86 -6.04 0.41
C ALA A 363 -8.51 -6.15 1.80
N GLN A 364 -7.99 -7.01 2.68
CA GLN A 364 -8.48 -7.19 4.05
C GLN A 364 -8.23 -5.94 4.89
N GLY A 365 -7.05 -5.32 4.79
CA GLY A 365 -6.74 -4.05 5.43
C GLY A 365 -7.70 -2.94 5.00
N TRP A 366 -8.04 -2.88 3.71
CA TRP A 366 -9.06 -1.97 3.21
C TRP A 366 -10.45 -2.31 3.79
N ARG A 367 -10.89 -3.57 3.76
CA ARG A 367 -12.19 -3.99 4.29
C ARG A 367 -12.33 -3.68 5.78
N ALA A 368 -11.26 -3.89 6.54
CA ALA A 368 -11.20 -3.59 7.97
C ALA A 368 -11.04 -2.09 8.28
N GLY A 369 -10.92 -1.24 7.25
CA GLY A 369 -10.71 0.20 7.41
C GLY A 369 -9.29 0.62 7.79
N ARG A 370 -8.35 -0.30 7.96
CA ARG A 370 -6.98 -0.03 8.39
C ARG A 370 -6.14 0.63 7.29
N LEU A 371 -6.36 0.22 6.05
CA LEU A 371 -5.68 0.75 4.88
C LEU A 371 -6.65 1.67 4.13
N ARG A 372 -6.47 2.96 4.32
CA ARG A 372 -7.24 4.02 3.65
C ARG A 372 -6.29 5.08 3.15
N PHE A 373 -6.60 5.62 1.98
CA PHE A 373 -5.88 6.74 1.39
C PHE A 373 -6.82 7.95 1.31
N GLY A 374 -6.28 9.15 1.52
CA GLY A 374 -6.97 10.40 1.21
C GLY A 374 -6.90 10.73 -0.28
N ALA A 375 -7.64 11.74 -0.71
CA ALA A 375 -7.66 12.19 -2.11
C ALA A 375 -6.30 12.69 -2.61
N ASP A 376 -5.45 13.15 -1.71
CA ASP A 376 -4.07 13.54 -1.96
C ASP A 376 -3.06 12.38 -1.85
N GLY A 377 -3.55 11.16 -1.62
CA GLY A 377 -2.74 9.96 -1.46
C GLY A 377 -2.14 9.78 -0.06
N GLU A 378 -2.51 10.59 0.92
CA GLU A 378 -2.06 10.41 2.29
C GLU A 378 -2.63 9.10 2.88
N LEU A 379 -1.81 8.34 3.60
CA LEU A 379 -2.28 7.19 4.37
C LEU A 379 -3.05 7.69 5.60
N LEU A 380 -4.36 7.44 5.61
CA LEU A 380 -5.24 7.88 6.71
C LEU A 380 -5.13 6.91 7.88
N ARG A 381 -4.79 7.44 9.05
CA ARG A 381 -4.79 6.66 10.29
C ARG A 381 -6.22 6.55 10.83
N GLN A 382 -6.65 5.36 11.23
CA GLN A 382 -7.91 5.22 11.95
C GLN A 382 -7.82 5.91 13.32
N ALA A 383 -8.90 6.61 13.71
CA ALA A 383 -9.09 7.00 15.10
C ALA A 383 -9.16 5.73 15.95
N GLY A 384 -8.15 5.48 16.80
CA GLY A 384 -7.98 4.24 17.56
C GLY A 384 -6.83 3.33 17.08
N ALA A 385 -6.18 3.63 15.96
CA ALA A 385 -4.82 3.18 15.73
C ALA A 385 -3.90 3.99 16.66
N CYS A 386 -2.98 3.33 17.36
CA CYS A 386 -2.15 3.98 18.36
C CYS A 386 -1.51 5.27 17.85
N PRO A 387 -1.60 6.38 18.58
CA PRO A 387 -0.64 7.45 18.41
C PRO A 387 0.74 6.86 18.71
N GLY A 388 1.71 7.15 17.85
CA GLY A 388 3.07 6.70 18.06
C GLY A 388 3.48 6.93 19.51
N SER A 389 4.02 5.90 20.15
CA SER A 389 4.69 6.05 21.44
C SER A 389 5.77 7.11 21.23
N THR A 390 5.49 8.31 21.69
CA THR A 390 6.51 9.37 21.84
C THR A 390 7.53 8.84 22.84
N PRO A 391 8.84 8.98 22.57
CA PRO A 391 9.89 8.49 23.44
C PRO A 391 9.86 9.14 24.81
#